data_3974c3478b0b7fcd2dbd8e81090bec77
#
_entry.id   3974c3478b0b7fcd2dbd8e81090bec77
#
_cell.length_a   1.000
_cell.length_b   1.000
_cell.length_c   1.000
_cell.angle_alpha   90.00
_cell.angle_beta   90.00
_cell.angle_gamma   90.00
#
_symmetry.space_group_name_H-M   'P 1'
#
loop_
_entity.id
_entity.type
_entity.pdbx_description
1 polymer ?
#
loop_
_entity_poly.entity_id
_entity_poly.type
_entity_poly.pdbx_seq_one_letter_code
_entity_poly.pdbx_strand_id
1 'polypeptide(L)'
;MKALQMQSCVHENATVECALVEITLPDPGPEEVLVAVEAAPINPSDLGLMFGAADLSSAREVERNGQPAVLLDVPAAAMRAMAPRVGHWMAVGNEGSGRVVAAGDGEAAQALLGQRVGMFGGEMYAAYRCLPASQCIAFPDTISAEQAASCFVNPMTALGFLETRDREGHTALVHTAAASNLGQMLVRLCQADQIPLVNIVRSEAQVALLRDMGAEWVLNTQSEQFMQELIEALKATGATVAFDAIGGGRLVNRILTAMEIAAAQTGPWSRYGSEEVKQAYIYGQLDIGATELTRGYGWVWSVSGWLLTPFMNRAGPDRVARMRQRVVEEIDSTFISHYSSRLSLQESLSTSAVADYGARKTGQKTLLQMTSSAAR
;
A
#
# COMPACT_ATOMS: atom_id res chain seq x y z
N MET A 1 -28.48 0.20 12.84
CA MET A 1 -27.65 1.06 13.75
C MET A 1 -27.13 2.23 12.94
N LYS A 2 -27.00 3.44 13.53
CA LYS A 2 -26.35 4.60 12.86
C LYS A 2 -24.88 4.68 13.24
N ALA A 3 -24.04 5.06 12.29
CA ALA A 3 -22.59 5.21 12.47
C ALA A 3 -22.01 6.29 11.58
N LEU A 4 -20.90 6.89 12.00
CA LEU A 4 -20.13 7.82 11.16
C LEU A 4 -19.19 7.04 10.23
N GLN A 5 -19.12 7.48 8.97
CA GLN A 5 -18.23 6.93 7.95
C GLN A 5 -17.64 8.08 7.14
N MET A 6 -16.35 8.02 6.84
CA MET A 6 -15.69 8.95 5.93
C MET A 6 -15.98 8.57 4.49
N GLN A 7 -16.47 9.53 3.72
CA GLN A 7 -16.76 9.37 2.29
C GLN A 7 -16.12 10.49 1.48
N SER A 8 -15.81 10.21 0.23
CA SER A 8 -15.26 11.13 -0.75
C SER A 8 -16.17 11.28 -1.96
N CYS A 9 -16.33 12.50 -2.46
CA CYS A 9 -17.07 12.80 -3.68
C CYS A 9 -16.30 13.81 -4.53
N VAL A 10 -16.28 13.57 -5.84
CA VAL A 10 -15.80 14.54 -6.84
C VAL A 10 -17.00 15.33 -7.33
N HIS A 11 -16.92 16.66 -7.33
CA HIS A 11 -18.00 17.54 -7.76
C HIS A 11 -17.77 18.08 -9.18
N GLU A 12 -18.84 18.45 -9.87
CA GLU A 12 -18.80 19.02 -11.23
C GLU A 12 -18.00 20.34 -11.30
N ASN A 13 -17.93 21.08 -10.21
CA ASN A 13 -17.18 22.33 -10.09
C ASN A 13 -15.66 22.14 -9.89
N ALA A 14 -15.15 20.98 -10.24
CA ALA A 14 -13.75 20.61 -10.11
C ALA A 14 -13.21 20.69 -8.66
N THR A 15 -13.99 20.19 -7.71
CA THR A 15 -13.54 19.99 -6.34
C THR A 15 -13.72 18.55 -5.89
N VAL A 16 -12.94 18.13 -4.87
CA VAL A 16 -13.16 16.88 -4.12
C VAL A 16 -13.53 17.25 -2.70
N GLU A 17 -14.60 16.68 -2.22
CA GLU A 17 -15.02 16.77 -0.83
C GLU A 17 -14.79 15.43 -0.12
N CYS A 18 -14.07 15.44 1.00
CA CYS A 18 -13.98 14.30 1.90
C CYS A 18 -14.66 14.67 3.22
N ALA A 19 -15.69 13.93 3.62
CA ALA A 19 -16.58 14.31 4.72
C ALA A 19 -16.95 13.11 5.58
N LEU A 20 -17.30 13.38 6.84
CA LEU A 20 -17.98 12.43 7.71
C LEU A 20 -19.48 12.44 7.43
N VAL A 21 -20.02 11.27 7.16
CA VAL A 21 -21.44 11.06 6.85
C VAL A 21 -22.03 10.06 7.81
N GLU A 22 -23.21 10.35 8.36
CA GLU A 22 -23.98 9.37 9.11
C GLU A 22 -24.61 8.37 8.15
N ILE A 23 -24.31 7.09 8.35
CA ILE A 23 -24.86 5.98 7.58
C ILE A 23 -25.73 5.09 8.47
N THR A 24 -26.68 4.38 7.86
CA THR A 24 -27.43 3.32 8.53
C THR A 24 -26.82 1.97 8.12
N LEU A 25 -26.30 1.25 9.11
CA LEU A 25 -25.75 -0.08 8.92
C LEU A 25 -26.88 -1.13 8.96
N PRO A 26 -26.88 -2.09 8.03
CA PRO A 26 -27.77 -3.26 8.12
C PRO A 26 -27.36 -4.18 9.26
N ASP A 27 -28.25 -5.07 9.65
CA ASP A 27 -27.87 -6.24 10.45
C ASP A 27 -27.02 -7.18 9.57
N PRO A 28 -25.99 -7.88 10.13
CA PRO A 28 -25.16 -8.78 9.36
C PRO A 28 -25.97 -9.92 8.71
N GLY A 29 -25.77 -10.13 7.40
CA GLY A 29 -26.25 -11.32 6.71
C GLY A 29 -25.58 -12.61 7.22
N PRO A 30 -26.02 -13.80 6.77
CA PRO A 30 -25.54 -15.08 7.33
C PRO A 30 -24.02 -15.21 7.38
N GLU A 31 -23.30 -14.82 6.34
CA GLU A 31 -21.84 -14.90 6.23
C GLU A 31 -21.14 -13.57 6.55
N GLU A 32 -21.83 -12.62 7.17
CA GLU A 32 -21.27 -11.31 7.49
C GLU A 32 -21.08 -11.11 8.98
N VAL A 33 -20.17 -10.20 9.30
CA VAL A 33 -19.91 -9.74 10.67
C VAL A 33 -20.04 -8.22 10.74
N LEU A 34 -20.45 -7.72 11.90
CA LEU A 34 -20.39 -6.31 12.25
C LEU A 34 -19.17 -6.10 13.15
N VAL A 35 -18.25 -5.26 12.71
CA VAL A 35 -17.03 -4.95 13.44
C VAL A 35 -17.09 -3.52 13.95
N ALA A 36 -16.88 -3.33 15.26
CA ALA A 36 -16.53 -2.03 15.81
C ALA A 36 -15.07 -1.74 15.43
N VAL A 37 -14.87 -0.80 14.54
CA VAL A 37 -13.53 -0.45 14.07
C VAL A 37 -12.78 0.31 15.16
N GLU A 38 -11.55 -0.12 15.46
CA GLU A 38 -10.72 0.49 16.51
C GLU A 38 -9.57 1.30 15.90
N ALA A 39 -8.99 0.81 14.79
CA ALA A 39 -7.85 1.44 14.15
C ALA A 39 -7.82 1.19 12.64
N ALA A 40 -7.42 2.18 11.85
CA ALA A 40 -7.20 2.07 10.40
C ALA A 40 -6.02 2.95 9.97
N PRO A 41 -5.04 2.43 9.22
CA PRO A 41 -3.90 3.22 8.76
C PRO A 41 -4.26 4.07 7.53
N ILE A 42 -3.58 5.22 7.37
CA ILE A 42 -3.60 5.94 6.09
C ILE A 42 -2.41 5.45 5.26
N ASN A 43 -2.70 4.76 4.16
CA ASN A 43 -1.71 4.33 3.16
C ASN A 43 -1.70 5.31 1.98
N PRO A 44 -0.63 5.37 1.16
CA PRO A 44 -0.62 6.17 -0.07
C PRO A 44 -1.79 5.85 -1.03
N SER A 45 -2.24 4.59 -1.08
CA SER A 45 -3.41 4.18 -1.87
C SER A 45 -4.73 4.78 -1.35
N ASP A 46 -4.85 5.01 -0.04
CA ASP A 46 -6.03 5.64 0.53
C ASP A 46 -6.16 7.10 0.10
N LEU A 47 -5.03 7.82 -0.05
CA LEU A 47 -5.05 9.21 -0.54
C LEU A 47 -5.62 9.30 -1.96
N GLY A 48 -5.36 8.29 -2.80
CA GLY A 48 -5.97 8.17 -4.11
C GLY A 48 -7.49 8.00 -4.06
N LEU A 49 -8.01 7.28 -3.07
CA LEU A 49 -9.44 7.13 -2.82
C LEU A 49 -10.04 8.41 -2.22
N MET A 50 -9.39 8.99 -1.23
CA MET A 50 -9.86 10.19 -0.53
C MET A 50 -9.89 11.42 -1.45
N PHE A 51 -8.78 11.67 -2.16
CA PHE A 51 -8.56 12.93 -2.85
C PHE A 51 -8.33 12.80 -4.35
N GLY A 52 -8.04 11.59 -4.85
CA GLY A 52 -7.73 11.38 -6.26
C GLY A 52 -6.51 12.19 -6.69
N ALA A 53 -6.71 13.03 -7.71
CA ALA A 53 -5.69 13.93 -8.27
C ALA A 53 -5.88 15.40 -7.82
N ALA A 54 -6.58 15.65 -6.69
CA ALA A 54 -6.76 16.98 -6.16
C ALA A 54 -5.44 17.58 -5.65
N ASP A 55 -5.32 18.89 -5.70
CA ASP A 55 -4.21 19.62 -5.12
C ASP A 55 -4.35 19.68 -3.58
N LEU A 56 -3.52 18.91 -2.87
CA LEU A 56 -3.56 18.86 -1.41
C LEU A 56 -3.25 20.20 -0.76
N SER A 57 -2.53 21.12 -1.43
CA SER A 57 -2.24 22.46 -0.92
C SER A 57 -3.44 23.39 -0.94
N SER A 58 -4.49 23.05 -1.71
CA SER A 58 -5.75 23.79 -1.78
C SER A 58 -6.76 23.41 -0.68
N ALA A 59 -6.39 22.49 0.20
CA ALA A 59 -7.28 21.98 1.24
C ALA A 59 -7.87 23.11 2.11
N ARG A 60 -9.17 23.07 2.32
CA ARG A 60 -9.90 23.98 3.19
C ARG A 60 -10.94 23.23 4.01
N GLU A 61 -10.99 23.53 5.28
CA GLU A 61 -11.97 22.95 6.19
C GLU A 61 -13.35 23.52 5.90
N VAL A 62 -14.33 22.65 5.83
CA VAL A 62 -15.74 22.98 5.65
C VAL A 62 -16.60 22.11 6.56
N GLU A 63 -17.86 22.41 6.65
CA GLU A 63 -18.85 21.62 7.38
C GLU A 63 -19.86 21.01 6.41
N ARG A 64 -20.21 19.73 6.65
CA ARG A 64 -21.29 19.05 5.97
C ARG A 64 -22.27 18.45 6.97
N ASN A 65 -23.50 18.95 7.01
CA ASN A 65 -24.54 18.50 7.96
C ASN A 65 -24.08 18.47 9.41
N GLY A 66 -23.32 19.50 9.84
CA GLY A 66 -22.78 19.61 11.20
C GLY A 66 -21.59 18.67 11.50
N GLN A 67 -21.02 18.03 10.48
CA GLN A 67 -19.83 17.22 10.61
C GLN A 67 -18.63 17.83 9.87
N PRO A 68 -17.40 17.63 10.35
CA PRO A 68 -16.19 18.09 9.67
C PRO A 68 -16.07 17.50 8.27
N ALA A 69 -15.62 18.31 7.33
CA ALA A 69 -15.28 17.95 5.98
C ALA A 69 -14.08 18.78 5.48
N VAL A 70 -13.39 18.29 4.47
CA VAL A 70 -12.33 19.01 3.77
C VAL A 70 -12.65 19.05 2.28
N LEU A 71 -12.49 20.24 1.69
CA LEU A 71 -12.69 20.48 0.27
C LEU A 71 -11.37 20.85 -0.38
N LEU A 72 -11.08 20.26 -1.55
CA LEU A 72 -9.84 20.46 -2.30
C LEU A 72 -10.16 20.75 -3.76
N ASP A 73 -9.32 21.54 -4.42
CA ASP A 73 -9.47 21.84 -5.84
C ASP A 73 -8.82 20.76 -6.71
N VAL A 74 -9.48 20.40 -7.81
CA VAL A 74 -8.97 19.46 -8.79
C VAL A 74 -8.44 20.24 -9.99
N PRO A 75 -7.15 20.08 -10.36
CA PRO A 75 -6.63 20.70 -11.57
C PRO A 75 -7.46 20.29 -12.81
N ALA A 76 -7.76 21.24 -13.69
CA ALA A 76 -8.61 21.01 -14.87
C ALA A 76 -8.10 19.83 -15.73
N ALA A 77 -6.78 19.67 -15.87
CA ALA A 77 -6.18 18.56 -16.61
C ALA A 77 -6.49 17.18 -15.98
N ALA A 78 -6.70 17.14 -14.67
CA ALA A 78 -6.97 15.90 -13.92
C ALA A 78 -8.45 15.52 -13.91
N MET A 79 -9.37 16.48 -14.12
CA MET A 79 -10.81 16.23 -14.09
C MET A 79 -11.28 15.15 -15.08
N ARG A 80 -10.63 15.06 -16.25
CA ARG A 80 -10.95 14.00 -17.22
C ARG A 80 -10.75 12.60 -16.66
N ALA A 81 -9.67 12.38 -15.91
CA ALA A 81 -9.39 11.09 -15.28
C ALA A 81 -10.32 10.81 -14.09
N MET A 82 -10.84 11.85 -13.45
CA MET A 82 -11.75 11.74 -12.31
C MET A 82 -13.24 11.72 -12.71
N ALA A 83 -13.57 11.89 -13.99
CA ALA A 83 -14.95 11.94 -14.48
C ALA A 83 -15.85 10.78 -14.01
N PRO A 84 -15.40 9.51 -13.94
CA PRO A 84 -16.23 8.40 -13.45
C PRO A 84 -16.64 8.52 -11.98
N ARG A 85 -16.00 9.40 -11.20
CA ARG A 85 -16.28 9.61 -9.77
C ARG A 85 -17.21 10.81 -9.52
N VAL A 86 -17.50 11.61 -10.54
CA VAL A 86 -18.28 12.84 -10.38
C VAL A 86 -19.69 12.52 -9.90
N GLY A 87 -20.11 13.14 -8.80
CA GLY A 87 -21.43 12.96 -8.19
C GLY A 87 -21.60 11.67 -7.36
N HIS A 88 -20.58 10.81 -7.31
CA HIS A 88 -20.64 9.55 -6.57
C HIS A 88 -19.91 9.65 -5.23
N TRP A 89 -20.65 9.53 -4.13
CA TRP A 89 -20.09 9.38 -2.78
C TRP A 89 -19.54 7.97 -2.62
N MET A 90 -18.30 7.87 -2.20
CA MET A 90 -17.57 6.62 -2.07
C MET A 90 -16.94 6.55 -0.68
N ALA A 91 -17.24 5.50 0.08
CA ALA A 91 -16.57 5.23 1.35
C ALA A 91 -15.08 4.92 1.12
N VAL A 92 -14.22 5.29 2.07
CA VAL A 92 -12.77 5.21 1.96
C VAL A 92 -12.13 4.39 3.08
N GLY A 93 -10.83 4.08 2.92
CA GLY A 93 -10.04 3.24 3.84
C GLY A 93 -9.94 1.81 3.37
N ASN A 94 -8.72 1.33 3.04
CA ASN A 94 -8.50 0.01 2.42
C ASN A 94 -8.44 -1.13 3.43
N GLU A 95 -7.92 -0.85 4.63
CA GLU A 95 -7.70 -1.83 5.69
C GLU A 95 -7.92 -1.19 7.07
N GLY A 96 -8.14 -2.02 8.06
CA GLY A 96 -8.31 -1.60 9.44
C GLY A 96 -8.42 -2.80 10.37
N SER A 97 -8.63 -2.54 11.64
CA SER A 97 -8.82 -3.57 12.66
C SER A 97 -9.90 -3.16 13.65
N GLY A 98 -10.47 -4.13 14.31
CA GLY A 98 -11.48 -3.90 15.32
C GLY A 98 -11.95 -5.19 15.98
N ARG A 99 -13.04 -5.10 16.69
CA ARG A 99 -13.67 -6.24 17.39
C ARG A 99 -15.03 -6.57 16.78
N VAL A 100 -15.25 -7.85 16.49
CA VAL A 100 -16.54 -8.34 16.01
C VAL A 100 -17.58 -8.22 17.13
N VAL A 101 -18.62 -7.43 16.91
CA VAL A 101 -19.67 -7.15 17.92
C VAL A 101 -20.99 -7.82 17.59
N ALA A 102 -21.21 -8.22 16.34
CA ALA A 102 -22.34 -9.04 15.93
C ALA A 102 -21.94 -9.89 14.72
N ALA A 103 -22.62 -11.02 14.52
CA ALA A 103 -22.35 -11.95 13.43
C ALA A 103 -23.68 -12.53 12.93
N GLY A 104 -23.75 -12.82 11.63
CA GLY A 104 -24.82 -13.63 11.06
C GLY A 104 -24.75 -15.08 11.56
N ASP A 105 -25.70 -15.89 11.16
CA ASP A 105 -25.88 -17.27 11.65
C ASP A 105 -24.98 -18.31 10.96
N GLY A 106 -24.21 -17.92 9.94
CA GLY A 106 -23.24 -18.79 9.27
C GLY A 106 -22.05 -19.16 10.17
N GLU A 107 -21.53 -20.36 10.03
CA GLU A 107 -20.45 -20.92 10.85
C GLU A 107 -19.21 -20.03 10.87
N ALA A 108 -18.78 -19.54 9.69
CA ALA A 108 -17.61 -18.70 9.56
C ALA A 108 -17.77 -17.32 10.24
N ALA A 109 -18.99 -16.75 10.19
CA ALA A 109 -19.30 -15.49 10.86
C ALA A 109 -19.36 -15.68 12.39
N GLN A 110 -20.04 -16.73 12.87
CA GLN A 110 -20.14 -17.04 14.28
C GLN A 110 -18.78 -17.35 14.93
N ALA A 111 -17.86 -17.99 14.20
CA ALA A 111 -16.51 -18.26 14.69
C ALA A 111 -15.71 -16.98 15.01
N LEU A 112 -16.07 -15.84 14.41
CA LEU A 112 -15.40 -14.57 14.64
C LEU A 112 -16.04 -13.71 15.74
N LEU A 113 -17.22 -14.08 16.25
CA LEU A 113 -17.93 -13.25 17.23
C LEU A 113 -17.08 -13.02 18.49
N GLY A 114 -16.93 -11.75 18.87
CA GLY A 114 -16.11 -11.32 20.01
C GLY A 114 -14.61 -11.30 19.73
N GLN A 115 -14.13 -11.74 18.55
CA GLN A 115 -12.71 -11.77 18.20
C GLN A 115 -12.20 -10.42 17.75
N ARG A 116 -10.89 -10.16 17.94
CA ARG A 116 -10.16 -9.10 17.23
C ARG A 116 -9.87 -9.55 15.83
N VAL A 117 -10.19 -8.69 14.86
CA VAL A 117 -9.94 -8.96 13.45
C VAL A 117 -9.21 -7.79 12.79
N GLY A 118 -8.33 -8.12 11.87
CA GLY A 118 -7.92 -7.22 10.79
C GLY A 118 -8.87 -7.38 9.62
N MET A 119 -9.15 -6.30 8.93
CA MET A 119 -10.16 -6.24 7.86
C MET A 119 -9.57 -5.66 6.59
N PHE A 120 -10.11 -6.11 5.46
CA PHE A 120 -9.80 -5.56 4.14
C PHE A 120 -11.07 -5.55 3.26
N GLY A 121 -10.98 -4.93 2.09
CA GLY A 121 -12.14 -4.81 1.19
C GLY A 121 -12.73 -3.42 1.11
N GLY A 122 -12.12 -2.44 1.80
CA GLY A 122 -12.51 -1.04 1.72
C GLY A 122 -13.48 -0.59 2.81
N GLU A 123 -13.72 0.74 2.84
CA GLU A 123 -14.70 1.40 3.73
C GLU A 123 -14.33 1.38 5.22
N MET A 124 -13.03 1.31 5.55
CA MET A 124 -12.57 1.12 6.93
C MET A 124 -12.47 2.41 7.75
N TYR A 125 -12.61 3.59 7.12
CA TYR A 125 -12.65 4.84 7.87
C TYR A 125 -14.09 5.09 8.38
N ALA A 126 -14.50 4.25 9.30
CA ALA A 126 -15.84 4.23 9.85
C ALA A 126 -15.82 3.75 11.31
N ALA A 127 -16.81 4.16 12.11
CA ALA A 127 -16.95 3.67 13.48
C ALA A 127 -17.32 2.18 13.52
N TYR A 128 -18.08 1.71 12.53
CA TYR A 128 -18.47 0.31 12.38
C TYR A 128 -18.45 -0.09 10.90
N ARG A 129 -18.15 -1.36 10.65
CA ARG A 129 -18.15 -1.95 9.31
C ARG A 129 -18.88 -3.28 9.32
N CYS A 130 -19.90 -3.44 8.47
CA CYS A 130 -20.53 -4.72 8.16
C CYS A 130 -19.88 -5.29 6.91
N LEU A 131 -19.32 -6.51 6.97
CA LEU A 131 -18.56 -7.09 5.87
C LEU A 131 -18.57 -8.63 5.93
N PRO A 132 -18.29 -9.32 4.80
CA PRO A 132 -18.16 -10.77 4.79
C PRO A 132 -17.05 -11.25 5.74
N ALA A 133 -17.31 -12.33 6.48
CA ALA A 133 -16.33 -12.98 7.38
C ALA A 133 -15.03 -13.36 6.64
N SER A 134 -15.12 -13.69 5.35
CA SER A 134 -13.96 -13.99 4.49
C SER A 134 -13.01 -12.80 4.25
N GLN A 135 -13.44 -11.58 4.56
CA GLN A 135 -12.63 -10.35 4.52
C GLN A 135 -12.03 -9.99 5.88
N CYS A 136 -12.14 -10.88 6.85
CA CYS A 136 -11.54 -10.75 8.18
C CYS A 136 -10.35 -11.71 8.34
N ILE A 137 -9.37 -11.26 9.10
CA ILE A 137 -8.21 -12.05 9.56
C ILE A 137 -8.23 -11.99 11.09
N ALA A 138 -8.50 -13.13 11.73
CA ALA A 138 -8.54 -13.21 13.19
C ALA A 138 -7.14 -13.10 13.78
N PHE A 139 -7.00 -12.32 14.85
CA PHE A 139 -5.77 -12.16 15.62
C PHE A 139 -5.99 -12.57 17.09
N PRO A 140 -4.98 -13.15 17.76
CA PRO A 140 -5.06 -13.40 19.19
C PRO A 140 -5.14 -12.08 19.97
N ASP A 141 -5.72 -12.12 21.18
CA ASP A 141 -5.89 -10.93 22.03
C ASP A 141 -4.55 -10.27 22.45
N THR A 142 -3.44 -10.97 22.33
CA THR A 142 -2.09 -10.44 22.53
C THR A 142 -1.69 -9.39 21.48
N ILE A 143 -2.29 -9.41 20.30
CA ILE A 143 -2.08 -8.43 19.24
C ILE A 143 -3.06 -7.27 19.44
N SER A 144 -2.53 -6.06 19.55
CA SER A 144 -3.34 -4.85 19.69
C SER A 144 -4.06 -4.47 18.39
N ALA A 145 -5.09 -3.63 18.48
CA ALA A 145 -5.75 -3.09 17.29
C ALA A 145 -4.78 -2.33 16.38
N GLU A 146 -3.85 -1.55 16.95
CA GLU A 146 -2.84 -0.83 16.17
C GLU A 146 -1.92 -1.77 15.38
N GLN A 147 -1.49 -2.89 15.99
CA GLN A 147 -0.67 -3.88 15.30
C GLN A 147 -1.44 -4.55 14.17
N ALA A 148 -2.70 -4.93 14.40
CA ALA A 148 -3.55 -5.58 13.42
C ALA A 148 -4.04 -4.63 12.30
N ALA A 149 -4.03 -3.31 12.51
CA ALA A 149 -4.60 -2.34 11.57
C ALA A 149 -3.95 -2.35 10.18
N SER A 150 -2.64 -2.62 10.09
CA SER A 150 -1.90 -2.70 8.82
C SER A 150 -1.64 -4.15 8.40
N CYS A 151 -2.62 -5.04 8.51
CA CYS A 151 -2.44 -6.47 8.29
C CYS A 151 -2.58 -6.92 6.83
N PHE A 152 -3.00 -6.06 5.93
CA PHE A 152 -3.38 -6.50 4.58
C PHE A 152 -2.60 -5.77 3.47
N VAL A 153 -2.71 -4.46 3.34
CA VAL A 153 -2.19 -3.75 2.16
C VAL A 153 -0.69 -3.96 1.97
N ASN A 154 0.11 -3.61 2.97
CA ASN A 154 1.56 -3.71 2.87
C ASN A 154 2.08 -5.16 3.02
N PRO A 155 1.66 -5.96 4.03
CA PRO A 155 2.11 -7.33 4.19
C PRO A 155 1.81 -8.22 2.98
N MET A 156 0.56 -8.19 2.51
CA MET A 156 0.14 -8.99 1.37
C MET A 156 0.80 -8.54 0.06
N THR A 157 1.11 -7.25 -0.08
CA THR A 157 1.87 -6.73 -1.23
C THR A 157 3.32 -7.23 -1.19
N ALA A 158 3.99 -7.16 -0.04
CA ALA A 158 5.35 -7.67 0.12
C ALA A 158 5.44 -9.17 -0.18
N LEU A 159 4.52 -9.97 0.39
CA LEU A 159 4.40 -11.40 0.08
C LEU A 159 4.07 -11.64 -1.39
N GLY A 160 3.21 -10.81 -1.98
CA GLY A 160 2.86 -10.89 -3.40
C GLY A 160 4.05 -10.64 -4.34
N PHE A 161 5.00 -9.79 -3.94
CA PHE A 161 6.24 -9.60 -4.69
C PHE A 161 7.11 -10.85 -4.68
N LEU A 162 7.28 -11.49 -3.53
CA LEU A 162 8.02 -12.74 -3.42
C LEU A 162 7.37 -13.86 -4.25
N GLU A 163 6.06 -14.00 -4.13
CA GLU A 163 5.29 -14.98 -4.90
C GLU A 163 5.35 -14.73 -6.42
N THR A 164 5.38 -13.45 -6.84
CA THR A 164 5.57 -13.10 -8.26
C THR A 164 6.95 -13.48 -8.72
N ARG A 165 8.00 -13.14 -7.93
CA ARG A 165 9.38 -13.54 -8.20
C ARG A 165 9.50 -15.04 -8.41
N ASP A 166 8.96 -15.86 -7.49
CA ASP A 166 9.06 -17.32 -7.54
C ASP A 166 8.34 -17.91 -8.76
N ARG A 167 7.14 -17.42 -9.04
CA ARG A 167 6.33 -17.89 -10.17
C ARG A 167 6.97 -17.59 -11.52
N GLU A 168 7.73 -16.51 -11.62
CA GLU A 168 8.37 -16.05 -12.86
C GLU A 168 9.82 -16.49 -12.96
N GLY A 169 10.33 -17.20 -11.94
CA GLY A 169 11.66 -17.79 -11.94
C GLY A 169 12.80 -16.81 -11.65
N HIS A 170 12.51 -15.65 -11.09
CA HIS A 170 13.53 -14.72 -10.65
C HIS A 170 14.12 -15.13 -9.29
N THR A 171 15.40 -14.85 -9.06
CA THR A 171 16.10 -15.27 -7.84
C THR A 171 16.20 -14.17 -6.79
N ALA A 172 16.16 -12.91 -7.22
CA ALA A 172 16.33 -11.73 -6.38
C ALA A 172 15.41 -10.60 -6.87
N LEU A 173 15.30 -9.53 -6.08
CA LEU A 173 14.39 -8.41 -6.34
C LEU A 173 15.12 -7.06 -6.33
N VAL A 174 14.59 -6.11 -7.08
CA VAL A 174 14.85 -4.67 -6.89
C VAL A 174 13.57 -4.00 -6.38
N HIS A 175 13.66 -3.16 -5.37
CA HIS A 175 12.52 -2.40 -4.86
C HIS A 175 12.83 -0.92 -4.73
N THR A 176 11.97 -0.06 -5.28
CA THR A 176 12.08 1.40 -5.16
C THR A 176 11.24 1.93 -4.00
N ALA A 177 11.50 3.16 -3.57
CA ALA A 177 10.94 3.73 -2.35
C ALA A 177 11.13 2.80 -1.12
N ALA A 178 12.30 2.14 -1.06
CA ALA A 178 12.57 1.02 -0.17
C ALA A 178 12.52 1.38 1.32
N ALA A 179 12.64 2.66 1.68
CA ALA A 179 12.49 3.13 3.06
C ALA A 179 11.03 3.36 3.50
N SER A 180 10.05 3.10 2.62
CA SER A 180 8.62 3.14 2.96
C SER A 180 8.25 2.03 3.96
N ASN A 181 7.06 2.11 4.56
CA ASN A 181 6.58 1.06 5.46
C ASN A 181 6.55 -0.33 4.78
N LEU A 182 6.07 -0.40 3.54
CA LEU A 182 6.14 -1.61 2.72
C LEU A 182 7.58 -2.06 2.49
N GLY A 183 8.48 -1.14 2.12
CA GLY A 183 9.88 -1.48 1.84
C GLY A 183 10.61 -2.03 3.07
N GLN A 184 10.35 -1.46 4.26
CA GLN A 184 10.91 -1.98 5.51
C GLN A 184 10.38 -3.39 5.84
N MET A 185 9.10 -3.68 5.58
CA MET A 185 8.56 -5.04 5.68
C MET A 185 9.23 -5.98 4.68
N LEU A 186 9.42 -5.55 3.44
CA LEU A 186 10.07 -6.34 2.41
C LEU A 186 11.54 -6.63 2.75
N VAL A 187 12.27 -5.68 3.36
CA VAL A 187 13.63 -5.91 3.86
C VAL A 187 13.65 -7.03 4.89
N ARG A 188 12.81 -6.96 5.94
CA ARG A 188 12.74 -8.00 6.97
C ARG A 188 12.32 -9.36 6.39
N LEU A 189 11.34 -9.35 5.51
CA LEU A 189 10.83 -10.55 4.84
C LEU A 189 11.93 -11.23 4.00
N CYS A 190 12.66 -10.46 3.19
CA CYS A 190 13.76 -10.97 2.38
C CYS A 190 14.93 -11.48 3.23
N GLN A 191 15.22 -10.83 4.36
CA GLN A 191 16.22 -11.31 5.33
C GLN A 191 15.82 -12.64 5.95
N ALA A 192 14.55 -12.77 6.40
CA ALA A 192 14.04 -14.01 6.98
C ALA A 192 14.09 -15.16 5.99
N ASP A 193 13.78 -14.91 4.72
CA ASP A 193 13.73 -15.91 3.65
C ASP A 193 15.07 -16.06 2.88
N GLN A 194 16.11 -15.32 3.29
CA GLN A 194 17.43 -15.30 2.63
C GLN A 194 17.38 -14.96 1.13
N ILE A 195 16.51 -14.03 0.76
CA ILE A 195 16.32 -13.57 -0.61
C ILE A 195 17.13 -12.29 -0.82
N PRO A 196 18.03 -12.23 -1.82
CA PRO A 196 18.74 -10.99 -2.12
C PRO A 196 17.80 -9.87 -2.57
N LEU A 197 17.94 -8.68 -1.97
CA LEU A 197 17.10 -7.52 -2.24
C LEU A 197 17.98 -6.28 -2.47
N VAL A 198 17.80 -5.66 -3.63
CA VAL A 198 18.40 -4.36 -3.97
C VAL A 198 17.40 -3.26 -3.63
N ASN A 199 17.74 -2.44 -2.66
CA ASN A 199 16.91 -1.35 -2.16
C ASN A 199 17.30 -0.02 -2.77
N ILE A 200 16.37 0.68 -3.41
CA ILE A 200 16.59 1.98 -4.03
C ILE A 200 15.86 3.06 -3.23
N VAL A 201 16.62 4.06 -2.79
CA VAL A 201 16.15 5.22 -2.00
C VAL A 201 16.63 6.53 -2.61
N ARG A 202 16.22 7.68 -2.03
CA ARG A 202 16.54 9.01 -2.59
C ARG A 202 17.29 9.95 -1.63
N SER A 203 17.75 9.45 -0.48
CA SER A 203 18.48 10.29 0.47
C SER A 203 19.38 9.45 1.38
N GLU A 204 20.45 10.06 1.91
CA GLU A 204 21.39 9.41 2.84
C GLU A 204 20.70 8.98 4.15
N ALA A 205 19.74 9.75 4.65
CA ALA A 205 18.98 9.35 5.84
C ALA A 205 18.20 8.05 5.62
N GLN A 206 17.68 7.82 4.41
CA GLN A 206 17.02 6.57 4.04
C GLN A 206 18.02 5.42 3.85
N VAL A 207 19.23 5.71 3.35
CA VAL A 207 20.32 4.73 3.29
C VAL A 207 20.68 4.27 4.70
N ALA A 208 20.92 5.21 5.62
CA ALA A 208 21.24 4.89 7.01
C ALA A 208 20.15 4.04 7.66
N LEU A 209 18.88 4.44 7.53
CA LEU A 209 17.74 3.69 8.06
C LEU A 209 17.75 2.20 7.62
N LEU A 210 17.93 1.94 6.33
CA LEU A 210 17.89 0.57 5.82
C LEU A 210 19.16 -0.22 6.16
N ARG A 211 20.31 0.45 6.23
CA ARG A 211 21.56 -0.15 6.71
C ARG A 211 21.48 -0.56 8.19
N ASP A 212 20.87 0.28 9.03
CA ASP A 212 20.62 -0.04 10.45
C ASP A 212 19.67 -1.24 10.61
N MET A 213 18.78 -1.46 9.65
CA MET A 213 17.96 -2.68 9.57
C MET A 213 18.71 -3.90 9.02
N GLY A 214 19.99 -3.77 8.66
CA GLY A 214 20.81 -4.85 8.11
C GLY A 214 20.64 -5.08 6.60
N ALA A 215 20.07 -4.16 5.84
CA ALA A 215 19.99 -4.29 4.40
C ALA A 215 21.39 -4.17 3.75
N GLU A 216 21.76 -5.15 2.95
CA GLU A 216 23.08 -5.23 2.31
C GLU A 216 23.21 -4.27 1.13
N TRP A 217 22.23 -4.29 0.22
CA TRP A 217 22.23 -3.47 -1.00
C TRP A 217 21.26 -2.31 -0.86
N VAL A 218 21.80 -1.11 -0.57
CA VAL A 218 21.01 0.12 -0.44
C VAL A 218 21.67 1.23 -1.27
N LEU A 219 20.94 1.70 -2.28
CA LEU A 219 21.45 2.60 -3.32
C LEU A 219 20.67 3.93 -3.31
N ASN A 220 21.41 5.05 -3.32
CA ASN A 220 20.81 6.39 -3.34
C ASN A 220 20.75 6.92 -4.77
N THR A 221 19.56 7.22 -5.28
CA THR A 221 19.36 7.77 -6.64
C THR A 221 20.03 9.13 -6.87
N GLN A 222 20.40 9.85 -5.80
CA GLN A 222 21.10 11.13 -5.85
C GLN A 222 22.62 10.97 -5.91
N SER A 223 23.16 9.76 -5.71
CA SER A 223 24.59 9.50 -5.87
C SER A 223 25.01 9.64 -7.32
N GLU A 224 26.14 10.29 -7.57
CA GLU A 224 26.77 10.34 -8.91
C GLU A 224 27.17 8.96 -9.39
N GLN A 225 27.45 8.04 -8.47
CA GLN A 225 27.85 6.66 -8.75
C GLN A 225 26.65 5.69 -8.83
N PHE A 226 25.41 6.17 -8.69
CA PHE A 226 24.21 5.32 -8.61
C PHE A 226 24.15 4.25 -9.70
N MET A 227 24.44 4.57 -10.95
CA MET A 227 24.39 3.58 -12.04
C MET A 227 25.46 2.51 -11.90
N GLN A 228 26.66 2.86 -11.48
CA GLN A 228 27.73 1.90 -11.25
C GLN A 228 27.39 0.99 -10.07
N GLU A 229 26.96 1.57 -8.94
CA GLU A 229 26.55 0.83 -7.75
C GLU A 229 25.38 -0.13 -8.04
N LEU A 230 24.41 0.31 -8.87
CA LEU A 230 23.28 -0.52 -9.27
C LEU A 230 23.72 -1.71 -10.13
N ILE A 231 24.61 -1.50 -11.10
CA ILE A 231 25.16 -2.58 -11.92
C ILE A 231 25.89 -3.61 -11.06
N GLU A 232 26.72 -3.18 -10.12
CA GLU A 232 27.45 -4.09 -9.22
C GLU A 232 26.50 -4.86 -8.28
N ALA A 233 25.47 -4.20 -7.73
CA ALA A 233 24.45 -4.85 -6.94
C ALA A 233 23.67 -5.91 -7.74
N LEU A 234 23.31 -5.60 -8.98
CA LEU A 234 22.61 -6.53 -9.87
C LEU A 234 23.49 -7.73 -10.27
N LYS A 235 24.79 -7.52 -10.51
CA LYS A 235 25.74 -8.62 -10.75
C LYS A 235 25.89 -9.54 -9.55
N ALA A 236 25.96 -8.96 -8.35
CA ALA A 236 26.12 -9.73 -7.12
C ALA A 236 24.85 -10.50 -6.74
N THR A 237 23.67 -9.94 -6.97
CA THR A 237 22.39 -10.54 -6.56
C THR A 237 21.71 -11.38 -7.63
N GLY A 238 22.02 -11.14 -8.92
CA GLY A 238 21.29 -11.71 -10.04
C GLY A 238 19.85 -11.22 -10.18
N ALA A 239 19.53 -10.03 -9.64
CA ALA A 239 18.17 -9.51 -9.68
C ALA A 239 17.75 -9.08 -11.09
N THR A 240 16.66 -9.67 -11.59
CA THR A 240 16.08 -9.43 -12.92
C THR A 240 14.62 -8.98 -12.87
N VAL A 241 14.03 -8.84 -11.67
CA VAL A 241 12.71 -8.25 -11.47
C VAL A 241 12.77 -7.05 -10.53
N ALA A 242 12.08 -5.98 -10.90
CA ALA A 242 11.94 -4.76 -10.10
C ALA A 242 10.48 -4.45 -9.79
N PHE A 243 10.21 -4.03 -8.55
CA PHE A 243 8.91 -3.49 -8.13
C PHE A 243 9.06 -2.00 -7.85
N ASP A 244 8.44 -1.18 -8.69
CA ASP A 244 8.57 0.26 -8.69
C ASP A 244 7.33 0.96 -8.13
N ALA A 245 7.52 1.71 -7.03
CA ALA A 245 6.51 2.54 -6.41
C ALA A 245 6.43 3.95 -7.03
N ILE A 246 7.43 4.35 -7.79
CA ILE A 246 7.57 5.72 -8.29
C ILE A 246 6.66 5.93 -9.49
N GLY A 247 6.77 5.08 -10.50
CA GLY A 247 5.99 5.12 -11.73
C GLY A 247 6.55 6.05 -12.78
N GLY A 248 6.59 7.35 -12.52
CA GLY A 248 7.06 8.37 -13.46
C GLY A 248 8.57 8.51 -13.57
N GLY A 249 9.02 9.32 -14.56
CA GLY A 249 10.41 9.63 -14.79
C GLY A 249 11.22 8.50 -15.42
N ARG A 250 12.51 8.45 -15.13
CA ARG A 250 13.48 7.56 -15.81
C ARG A 250 14.03 6.43 -14.93
N LEU A 251 13.50 6.22 -13.71
CA LEU A 251 14.09 5.25 -12.79
C LEU A 251 13.94 3.81 -13.31
N VAL A 252 12.77 3.43 -13.81
CA VAL A 252 12.54 2.12 -14.46
C VAL A 252 13.49 1.90 -15.63
N ASN A 253 13.70 2.94 -16.47
CA ASN A 253 14.67 2.88 -17.56
C ASN A 253 16.10 2.62 -17.07
N ARG A 254 16.53 3.31 -15.98
CA ARG A 254 17.85 3.11 -15.37
C ARG A 254 18.02 1.69 -14.83
N ILE A 255 16.99 1.15 -14.17
CA ILE A 255 17.00 -0.22 -13.63
C ILE A 255 17.14 -1.24 -14.76
N LEU A 256 16.31 -1.16 -15.80
CA LEU A 256 16.36 -2.09 -16.93
C LEU A 256 17.70 -1.98 -17.70
N THR A 257 18.25 -0.76 -17.86
CA THR A 257 19.58 -0.55 -18.46
C THR A 257 20.66 -1.21 -17.62
N ALA A 258 20.62 -1.05 -16.30
CA ALA A 258 21.61 -1.65 -15.41
C ALA A 258 21.49 -3.19 -15.40
N MET A 259 20.27 -3.75 -15.44
CA MET A 259 20.04 -5.20 -15.59
C MET A 259 20.66 -5.75 -16.86
N GLU A 260 20.49 -5.07 -18.00
CA GLU A 260 21.11 -5.50 -19.27
C GLU A 260 22.64 -5.44 -19.20
N ILE A 261 23.21 -4.35 -18.67
CA ILE A 261 24.66 -4.22 -18.52
C ILE A 261 25.20 -5.33 -17.61
N ALA A 262 24.55 -5.58 -16.47
CA ALA A 262 24.96 -6.63 -15.54
C ALA A 262 24.92 -8.02 -16.22
N ALA A 263 23.85 -8.35 -16.92
CA ALA A 263 23.69 -9.61 -17.65
C ALA A 263 24.70 -9.77 -18.78
N ALA A 264 24.98 -8.71 -19.55
CA ALA A 264 25.98 -8.71 -20.62
C ALA A 264 27.42 -8.87 -20.11
N GLN A 265 27.71 -8.43 -18.86
CA GLN A 265 29.04 -8.58 -18.25
C GLN A 265 29.26 -9.97 -17.61
N THR A 266 28.20 -10.66 -17.23
CA THR A 266 28.28 -11.95 -16.52
C THR A 266 27.95 -13.14 -17.41
N GLY A 267 27.18 -12.93 -18.48
CA GLY A 267 26.72 -13.95 -19.40
C GLY A 267 27.55 -14.06 -20.71
N PRO A 268 27.18 -14.99 -21.60
CA PRO A 268 27.83 -15.12 -22.91
C PRO A 268 27.48 -13.91 -23.79
N TRP A 269 28.41 -13.61 -24.72
CA TRP A 269 28.16 -12.59 -25.73
C TRP A 269 26.97 -12.95 -26.62
N SER A 270 26.04 -12.02 -26.80
CA SER A 270 24.91 -12.16 -27.72
C SER A 270 24.79 -10.93 -28.63
N ARG A 271 24.46 -11.19 -29.89
CA ARG A 271 24.29 -10.16 -30.94
C ARG A 271 23.14 -9.19 -30.64
N TYR A 272 22.13 -9.64 -29.92
CA TYR A 272 20.89 -8.91 -29.67
C TYR A 272 20.71 -8.48 -28.22
N GLY A 273 21.76 -8.55 -27.40
CA GLY A 273 21.71 -8.34 -25.97
C GLY A 273 21.53 -9.65 -25.20
N SER A 274 21.41 -9.56 -23.88
CA SER A 274 21.26 -10.73 -23.01
C SER A 274 19.92 -11.45 -23.24
N GLU A 275 19.90 -12.76 -23.03
CA GLU A 275 18.70 -13.59 -23.08
C GLU A 275 17.95 -13.61 -21.73
N GLU A 276 18.52 -12.96 -20.72
CA GLU A 276 17.89 -12.84 -19.40
C GLU A 276 16.61 -12.00 -19.48
N VAL A 277 15.53 -12.51 -18.88
CA VAL A 277 14.24 -11.80 -18.77
C VAL A 277 14.39 -10.67 -17.76
N LYS A 278 14.24 -9.43 -18.21
CA LYS A 278 14.25 -8.23 -17.36
C LYS A 278 12.84 -7.71 -17.21
N GLN A 279 12.32 -7.71 -15.98
CA GLN A 279 10.96 -7.30 -15.70
C GLN A 279 10.93 -6.08 -14.76
N ALA A 280 10.13 -5.07 -15.07
CA ALA A 280 9.77 -4.02 -14.12
C ALA A 280 8.25 -3.97 -13.94
N TYR A 281 7.82 -4.08 -12.70
CA TYR A 281 6.44 -3.92 -12.28
C TYR A 281 6.22 -2.55 -11.63
N ILE A 282 5.39 -1.70 -12.23
CA ILE A 282 4.94 -0.45 -11.62
C ILE A 282 3.72 -0.76 -10.76
N TYR A 283 3.83 -0.60 -9.43
CA TYR A 283 2.75 -0.83 -8.50
C TYR A 283 2.29 0.42 -7.74
N GLY A 284 2.98 1.54 -7.94
CA GLY A 284 2.67 2.82 -7.30
C GLY A 284 2.77 3.99 -8.29
N GLN A 285 2.34 5.16 -7.82
CA GLN A 285 2.33 6.42 -8.57
C GLN A 285 2.77 7.56 -7.65
N LEU A 286 3.97 7.42 -7.05
CA LEU A 286 4.55 8.51 -6.25
C LEU A 286 4.98 9.69 -7.13
N ASP A 287 5.32 9.43 -8.37
CA ASP A 287 5.47 10.39 -9.47
C ASP A 287 4.40 10.09 -10.53
N ILE A 288 3.53 11.05 -10.79
CA ILE A 288 2.43 10.94 -11.77
C ILE A 288 2.85 11.33 -13.20
N GLY A 289 4.12 11.68 -13.40
CA GLY A 289 4.69 11.99 -14.72
C GLY A 289 4.75 10.75 -15.62
N ALA A 290 5.10 10.97 -16.89
CA ALA A 290 5.27 9.87 -17.83
C ALA A 290 6.44 8.96 -17.44
N THR A 291 6.28 7.64 -17.63
CA THR A 291 7.39 6.68 -17.56
C THR A 291 8.20 6.74 -18.85
N GLU A 292 9.47 7.17 -18.76
CA GLU A 292 10.33 7.34 -19.92
C GLU A 292 11.20 6.10 -20.14
N LEU A 293 11.14 5.52 -21.35
CA LEU A 293 11.89 4.33 -21.73
C LEU A 293 12.73 4.59 -22.99
N THR A 294 14.03 4.27 -22.95
CA THR A 294 14.96 4.40 -24.10
C THR A 294 15.11 3.11 -24.92
N ARG A 295 14.63 1.99 -24.38
CA ARG A 295 14.69 0.64 -25.00
C ARG A 295 16.12 0.12 -25.26
N GLY A 296 17.10 0.61 -24.50
CA GLY A 296 18.51 0.19 -24.61
C GLY A 296 18.88 -0.99 -23.72
N TYR A 297 18.00 -2.01 -23.57
CA TYR A 297 18.19 -3.12 -22.63
C TYR A 297 18.00 -4.49 -23.29
N GLY A 298 18.53 -4.66 -24.50
CA GLY A 298 18.36 -5.88 -25.29
C GLY A 298 16.91 -6.02 -25.77
N TRP A 299 16.48 -7.27 -26.01
CA TRP A 299 15.15 -7.55 -26.56
C TRP A 299 14.26 -8.40 -25.64
N VAL A 300 14.78 -8.89 -24.50
CA VAL A 300 14.05 -9.73 -23.56
C VAL A 300 13.75 -8.93 -22.29
N TRP A 301 12.72 -8.09 -22.37
CA TRP A 301 12.30 -7.23 -21.25
C TRP A 301 10.81 -6.89 -21.30
N SER A 302 10.25 -6.53 -20.16
CA SER A 302 8.88 -6.00 -20.07
C SER A 302 8.71 -4.98 -18.95
N VAL A 303 7.73 -4.09 -19.12
CA VAL A 303 7.24 -3.17 -18.11
C VAL A 303 5.73 -3.34 -18.04
N SER A 304 5.21 -3.58 -16.85
CA SER A 304 3.77 -3.76 -16.66
C SER A 304 3.29 -3.23 -15.31
N GLY A 305 1.98 -3.09 -15.14
CA GLY A 305 1.38 -2.78 -13.86
C GLY A 305 1.30 -4.00 -12.95
N TRP A 306 1.42 -3.79 -11.63
CA TRP A 306 1.15 -4.80 -10.62
C TRP A 306 0.16 -4.28 -9.58
N LEU A 307 -0.87 -5.07 -9.25
CA LEU A 307 -1.87 -4.71 -8.26
C LEU A 307 -2.25 -5.95 -7.44
N LEU A 308 -2.35 -5.78 -6.12
CA LEU A 308 -2.55 -6.85 -5.16
C LEU A 308 -3.81 -7.68 -5.46
N THR A 309 -4.98 -7.05 -5.68
CA THR A 309 -6.23 -7.80 -5.90
C THR A 309 -6.20 -8.70 -7.15
N PRO A 310 -5.81 -8.22 -8.35
CA PRO A 310 -5.61 -9.09 -9.50
C PRO A 310 -4.54 -10.16 -9.30
N PHE A 311 -3.49 -9.86 -8.54
CA PHE A 311 -2.48 -10.85 -8.17
C PHE A 311 -3.10 -11.98 -7.33
N MET A 312 -3.83 -11.66 -6.25
CA MET A 312 -4.47 -12.66 -5.38
C MET A 312 -5.44 -13.56 -6.14
N ASN A 313 -6.23 -12.99 -7.06
CA ASN A 313 -7.16 -13.75 -7.90
C ASN A 313 -6.40 -14.79 -8.77
N ARG A 314 -5.23 -14.44 -9.29
CA ARG A 314 -4.38 -15.36 -10.08
C ARG A 314 -3.59 -16.36 -9.21
N ALA A 315 -3.24 -15.98 -7.98
CA ALA A 315 -2.51 -16.82 -7.05
C ALA A 315 -3.35 -17.99 -6.53
N GLY A 316 -4.65 -17.78 -6.41
CA GLY A 316 -5.62 -18.76 -5.94
C GLY A 316 -5.78 -18.80 -4.42
N PRO A 317 -6.90 -19.37 -3.92
CA PRO A 317 -7.32 -19.28 -2.54
C PRO A 317 -6.31 -19.91 -1.57
N ASP A 318 -5.75 -21.06 -1.86
CA ASP A 318 -4.83 -21.76 -0.96
C ASP A 318 -3.55 -20.99 -0.73
N ARG A 319 -3.02 -20.32 -1.77
CA ARG A 319 -1.82 -19.49 -1.65
C ARG A 319 -2.11 -18.22 -0.86
N VAL A 320 -3.22 -17.56 -1.13
CA VAL A 320 -3.67 -16.39 -0.38
C VAL A 320 -3.91 -16.74 1.10
N ALA A 321 -4.46 -17.93 1.40
CA ALA A 321 -4.63 -18.39 2.78
C ALA A 321 -3.28 -18.55 3.51
N ARG A 322 -2.27 -19.16 2.87
CA ARG A 322 -0.91 -19.26 3.45
C ARG A 322 -0.27 -17.89 3.66
N MET A 323 -0.44 -16.95 2.71
CA MET A 323 0.05 -15.58 2.88
C MET A 323 -0.60 -14.89 4.10
N ARG A 324 -1.92 -15.02 4.25
CA ARG A 324 -2.65 -14.47 5.42
C ARG A 324 -2.19 -15.10 6.73
N GLN A 325 -1.99 -16.41 6.74
CA GLN A 325 -1.49 -17.12 7.92
C GLN A 325 -0.12 -16.58 8.34
N ARG A 326 0.81 -16.39 7.39
CA ARG A 326 2.11 -15.80 7.66
C ARG A 326 2.00 -14.36 8.20
N VAL A 327 1.03 -13.58 7.72
CA VAL A 327 0.78 -12.24 8.27
C VAL A 327 0.37 -12.32 9.74
N VAL A 328 -0.50 -13.27 10.11
CA VAL A 328 -0.92 -13.45 11.52
C VAL A 328 0.27 -13.82 12.40
N GLU A 329 1.11 -14.73 11.93
CA GLU A 329 2.27 -15.24 12.68
C GLU A 329 3.38 -14.20 12.86
N GLU A 330 3.52 -13.26 11.92
CA GLU A 330 4.64 -12.31 11.87
C GLU A 330 4.21 -10.83 11.96
N ILE A 331 2.97 -10.53 12.41
CA ILE A 331 2.41 -9.16 12.39
C ILE A 331 3.17 -8.20 13.31
N ASP A 332 3.73 -8.68 14.39
CA ASP A 332 4.48 -7.91 15.40
C ASP A 332 6.01 -8.00 15.22
N SER A 333 6.48 -8.62 14.15
CA SER A 333 7.89 -8.79 13.81
C SER A 333 8.18 -8.34 12.37
N THR A 334 8.08 -9.24 11.40
CA THR A 334 8.35 -8.95 9.98
C THR A 334 7.44 -7.84 9.44
N PHE A 335 6.14 -7.89 9.79
CA PHE A 335 5.13 -6.95 9.28
C PHE A 335 4.79 -5.81 10.24
N ILE A 336 5.62 -5.57 11.24
CA ILE A 336 5.41 -4.47 12.18
C ILE A 336 5.31 -3.12 11.45
N SER A 337 4.31 -2.33 11.79
CA SER A 337 4.12 -0.94 11.35
C SER A 337 4.34 0.02 12.50
N HIS A 338 5.04 1.12 12.23
CA HIS A 338 5.22 2.20 13.19
C HIS A 338 4.39 3.40 12.77
N TYR A 339 3.63 3.95 13.71
CA TYR A 339 2.78 5.11 13.48
C TYR A 339 3.37 6.33 14.20
N SER A 340 3.64 7.39 13.43
CA SER A 340 4.15 8.66 13.94
C SER A 340 3.06 9.57 14.49
N SER A 341 1.83 9.40 14.03
CA SER A 341 0.67 10.17 14.50
C SER A 341 -0.58 9.30 14.63
N ARG A 342 -1.45 9.72 15.54
CA ARG A 342 -2.76 9.11 15.80
C ARG A 342 -3.79 10.21 15.78
N LEU A 343 -4.83 10.03 14.98
CA LEU A 343 -5.89 11.02 14.78
C LEU A 343 -7.26 10.33 14.87
N SER A 344 -8.25 11.03 15.37
CA SER A 344 -9.65 10.64 15.19
C SER A 344 -10.08 10.83 13.72
N LEU A 345 -11.23 10.30 13.35
CA LEU A 345 -11.82 10.55 12.02
C LEU A 345 -12.04 12.06 11.80
N GLN A 346 -12.46 12.78 12.82
CA GLN A 346 -12.69 14.22 12.76
C GLN A 346 -11.39 15.00 12.54
N GLU A 347 -10.37 14.75 13.37
CA GLU A 347 -9.07 15.43 13.29
C GLU A 347 -8.37 15.18 11.95
N SER A 348 -8.59 14.01 11.33
CA SER A 348 -7.96 13.67 10.06
C SER A 348 -8.45 14.51 8.87
N LEU A 349 -9.56 15.22 9.02
CA LEU A 349 -10.10 16.13 8.00
C LEU A 349 -9.66 17.59 8.18
N SER A 350 -8.77 17.86 9.14
CA SER A 350 -8.15 19.20 9.26
C SER A 350 -7.13 19.45 8.15
N THR A 351 -6.95 20.69 7.76
CA THR A 351 -5.96 21.08 6.72
C THR A 351 -4.53 20.71 7.13
N SER A 352 -4.20 20.81 8.42
CA SER A 352 -2.89 20.40 8.94
C SER A 352 -2.67 18.89 8.82
N ALA A 353 -3.67 18.07 9.15
CA ALA A 353 -3.58 16.63 9.00
C ALA A 353 -3.44 16.22 7.53
N VAL A 354 -4.23 16.82 6.63
CA VAL A 354 -4.14 16.58 5.17
C VAL A 354 -2.74 16.88 4.64
N ALA A 355 -2.14 18.01 5.08
CA ALA A 355 -0.79 18.37 4.67
C ALA A 355 0.25 17.36 5.19
N ASP A 356 0.12 16.91 6.45
CA ASP A 356 1.08 16.00 7.07
C ASP A 356 1.08 14.62 6.41
N TYR A 357 -0.06 13.92 6.37
CA TYR A 357 -0.10 12.59 5.76
C TYR A 357 -0.01 12.64 4.23
N GLY A 358 -0.44 13.75 3.62
CA GLY A 358 -0.31 14.00 2.18
C GLY A 358 1.13 14.16 1.72
N ALA A 359 2.04 14.61 2.58
CA ALA A 359 3.45 14.76 2.28
C ALA A 359 4.18 13.41 2.07
N ARG A 360 3.61 12.29 2.48
CA ARG A 360 4.12 10.91 2.28
C ARG A 360 5.59 10.76 2.67
N LYS A 361 6.01 11.40 3.76
CA LYS A 361 7.40 11.37 4.22
C LYS A 361 7.76 10.02 4.81
N THR A 362 8.98 9.57 4.59
CA THR A 362 9.53 8.35 5.21
C THR A 362 9.45 8.44 6.74
N GLY A 363 9.01 7.35 7.38
CA GLY A 363 8.83 7.29 8.83
C GLY A 363 7.58 8.00 9.35
N GLN A 364 6.79 8.63 8.48
CA GLN A 364 5.52 9.23 8.84
C GLN A 364 4.37 8.36 8.32
N LYS A 365 3.73 7.63 9.23
CA LYS A 365 2.48 6.89 8.96
C LYS A 365 1.45 7.30 9.99
N THR A 366 0.28 7.71 9.52
CA THR A 366 -0.85 8.11 10.37
C THR A 366 -1.76 6.91 10.60
N LEU A 367 -2.21 6.75 11.84
CA LEU A 367 -3.24 5.82 12.24
C LEU A 367 -4.51 6.61 12.61
N LEU A 368 -5.62 6.24 12.06
CA LEU A 368 -6.92 6.69 12.51
C LEU A 368 -7.37 5.80 13.67
N GLN A 369 -7.69 6.42 14.80
CA GLN A 369 -8.27 5.76 15.97
C GLN A 369 -9.76 6.10 16.05
N MET A 370 -10.58 5.07 16.00
CA MET A 370 -12.02 5.22 16.17
C MET A 370 -12.30 5.18 17.67
N THR A 371 -12.62 6.33 18.23
CA THR A 371 -13.14 6.35 19.60
C THR A 371 -14.45 5.57 19.60
N SER A 372 -14.53 4.50 20.37
CA SER A 372 -15.80 3.85 20.65
C SER A 372 -16.70 4.88 21.34
N SER A 373 -17.57 5.56 20.58
CA SER A 373 -18.74 6.14 21.19
C SER A 373 -19.53 4.96 21.73
N ALA A 374 -19.44 4.73 23.05
CA ALA A 374 -20.28 3.77 23.70
C ALA A 374 -21.71 4.00 23.20
N ALA A 375 -22.29 2.99 22.58
CA ALA A 375 -23.68 3.01 22.15
C ALA A 375 -24.51 3.42 23.38
N ARG A 376 -25.09 4.61 23.34
CA ARG A 376 -26.14 5.02 24.27
C ARG A 376 -27.47 4.58 23.70
#